data_a2fa91dd56c4d6151caf69e871d9b0ed
#
_entry.id   a2fa91dd56c4d6151caf69e871d9b0ed
#
_cell.length_a   1.000
_cell.length_b   1.000
_cell.length_c   1.000
_cell.angle_alpha   90.00
_cell.angle_beta   90.00
_cell.angle_gamma   90.00
#
_symmetry.space_group_name_H-M   'P 1'
#
loop_
_entity.id
_entity.type
_entity.pdbx_description
1 polymer ?
#
loop_
_entity_poly.entity_id
_entity_poly.type
_entity_poly.pdbx_seq_one_letter_code
_entity_poly.pdbx_strand_id
1 'polypeptide(L)'
;VLGAIGLGVTAASPNVSAQSPHPGSCAPQKTLAETLGRQFGEAVTGEGVDASGNLIQVFTSETGTWTIAVTVPGGASCIVSVGEGWADTHLAQMPKPAPQPGHAS
;
A
#
# COMPACT_ATOMS: atom_id res chain seq x y z
N VAL A 1 -19.44 -29.29 -23.73
CA VAL A 1 -19.62 -29.14 -23.26
C VAL A 1 -18.99 -28.51 -22.45
N LEU A 2 -19.07 -28.63 -22.28
CA LEU A 2 -18.56 -28.30 -21.55
C LEU A 2 -17.73 -27.37 -21.59
N GLY A 3 -17.27 -27.61 -21.90
CA GLY A 3 -16.23 -26.92 -21.88
C GLY A 3 -16.62 -25.64 -21.79
N ALA A 4 -17.26 -25.54 -22.24
CA ALA A 4 -17.63 -24.37 -22.28
C ALA A 4 -17.45 -23.74 -21.22
N ILE A 5 -17.84 -24.20 -20.60
CA ILE A 5 -17.76 -23.77 -19.55
C ILE A 5 -16.71 -22.94 -19.30
N GLY A 6 -15.92 -23.44 -19.36
CA GLY A 6 -14.88 -22.80 -18.90
C GLY A 6 -14.84 -21.50 -19.39
N LEU A 7 -15.31 -21.50 -20.15
CA LEU A 7 -15.24 -20.40 -20.73
C LEU A 7 -15.36 -19.27 -19.97
N GLY A 8 -16.25 -19.11 -19.60
CA GLY A 8 -16.52 -17.91 -19.04
C GLY A 8 -15.51 -17.58 -18.07
N VAL A 9 -15.21 -18.41 -17.43
CA VAL A 9 -14.30 -18.24 -16.50
C VAL A 9 -13.17 -17.44 -16.85
N THR A 10 -12.59 -17.73 -17.84
CA THR A 10 -11.46 -17.04 -18.21
C THR A 10 -11.70 -15.62 -18.29
N ALA A 11 -12.70 -15.25 -18.72
CA ALA A 11 -12.94 -13.88 -18.93
C ALA A 11 -12.74 -13.12 -17.65
N ALA A 12 -13.14 -13.64 -16.61
CA ALA A 12 -13.08 -12.92 -15.40
C ALA A 12 -11.68 -12.68 -14.93
N SER A 13 -10.85 -13.59 -15.09
CA SER A 13 -9.51 -13.44 -14.62
C SER A 13 -8.76 -12.22 -15.10
N PRO A 14 -8.80 -11.97 -16.31
CA PRO A 14 -8.05 -10.86 -16.81
C PRO A 14 -8.49 -9.58 -16.15
N ASN A 15 -9.74 -9.45 -15.96
CA ASN A 15 -10.22 -8.24 -15.39
C ASN A 15 -9.74 -8.05 -13.99
N VAL A 16 -9.67 -9.08 -13.26
CA VAL A 16 -9.24 -8.97 -11.90
C VAL A 16 -7.80 -8.52 -11.89
N SER A 17 -6.99 -9.06 -12.69
CA SER A 17 -5.61 -8.65 -12.74
C SER A 17 -5.46 -7.21 -13.08
N ALA A 18 -6.20 -6.76 -14.00
CA ALA A 18 -6.08 -5.39 -14.43
C ALA A 18 -6.44 -4.44 -13.33
N GLN A 19 -7.21 -4.87 -12.37
CA GLN A 19 -7.60 -3.99 -11.31
C GLN A 19 -6.75 -4.09 -10.07
N SER A 20 -5.79 -4.99 -10.06
CA SER A 20 -4.96 -5.14 -8.88
C SER A 20 -4.01 -3.97 -8.74
N PRO A 21 -3.90 -3.39 -7.59
CA PRO A 21 -2.97 -2.30 -7.38
C PRO A 21 -1.54 -2.76 -7.58
N HIS A 22 -0.74 -1.96 -8.18
CA HIS A 22 0.67 -2.30 -8.39
C HIS A 22 1.43 -1.01 -8.57
N PRO A 23 2.74 -1.04 -8.54
CA PRO A 23 3.53 0.17 -8.71
C PRO A 23 3.14 0.84 -10.01
N GLY A 24 2.89 2.12 -9.96
CA GLY A 24 2.44 2.86 -11.12
C GLY A 24 0.94 3.02 -11.22
N SER A 25 0.15 2.27 -10.43
CA SER A 25 -1.29 2.42 -10.43
C SER A 25 -1.66 3.72 -9.76
N CYS A 26 -2.57 4.46 -10.31
CA CYS A 26 -3.02 5.73 -9.72
C CYS A 26 -4.55 5.75 -9.64
N ALA A 27 -5.07 6.44 -8.66
CA ALA A 27 -6.50 6.57 -8.49
C ALA A 27 -6.76 7.70 -7.50
N PRO A 28 -7.98 8.17 -7.38
CA PRO A 28 -8.28 9.15 -6.34
C PRO A 28 -7.91 8.53 -4.99
N GLN A 29 -7.39 9.32 -4.10
CA GLN A 29 -6.89 8.81 -2.83
C GLN A 29 -7.92 7.97 -2.08
N LYS A 30 -9.17 8.42 -2.05
CA LYS A 30 -10.18 7.68 -1.34
C LYS A 30 -10.41 6.32 -1.98
N THR A 31 -10.43 6.27 -3.29
CA THR A 31 -10.64 5.03 -4.01
C THR A 31 -9.50 4.07 -3.76
N LEU A 32 -8.27 4.57 -3.77
CA LEU A 32 -7.13 3.72 -3.54
C LEU A 32 -7.17 3.14 -2.14
N ALA A 33 -7.46 3.96 -1.15
CA ALA A 33 -7.52 3.49 0.23
C ALA A 33 -8.60 2.43 0.39
N GLU A 34 -9.76 2.63 -0.25
CA GLU A 34 -10.82 1.65 -0.13
C GLU A 34 -10.45 0.35 -0.79
N THR A 35 -9.80 0.43 -1.94
CA THR A 35 -9.38 -0.77 -2.65
C THR A 35 -8.36 -1.56 -1.85
N LEU A 36 -7.39 -0.87 -1.27
CA LEU A 36 -6.37 -1.56 -0.49
C LEU A 36 -7.00 -2.19 0.75
N GLY A 37 -7.98 -1.54 1.34
CA GLY A 37 -8.66 -2.11 2.48
C GLY A 37 -9.44 -3.36 2.11
N ARG A 38 -10.18 -3.30 0.99
CA ARG A 38 -10.98 -4.44 0.63
C ARG A 38 -10.16 -5.61 0.12
N GLN A 39 -9.13 -5.36 -0.66
CA GLN A 39 -8.40 -6.45 -1.27
C GLN A 39 -7.32 -7.03 -0.39
N PHE A 40 -6.71 -6.22 0.44
CA PHE A 40 -5.58 -6.68 1.23
C PHE A 40 -5.73 -6.45 2.73
N GLY A 41 -6.79 -5.84 3.15
CA GLY A 41 -6.95 -5.55 4.57
C GLY A 41 -5.98 -4.49 5.05
N GLU A 42 -5.51 -3.64 4.16
CA GLU A 42 -4.53 -2.63 4.52
C GLU A 42 -5.17 -1.33 4.96
N ALA A 43 -4.54 -0.66 5.89
CA ALA A 43 -4.98 0.64 6.35
C ALA A 43 -3.75 1.50 6.53
N VAL A 44 -3.92 2.81 6.53
CA VAL A 44 -2.81 3.72 6.68
C VAL A 44 -2.23 3.58 8.08
N THR A 45 -0.94 3.29 8.15
CA THR A 45 -0.28 3.18 9.43
C THR A 45 0.83 4.22 9.58
N GLY A 46 1.12 4.95 8.54
CA GLY A 46 2.10 6.02 8.63
C GLY A 46 1.91 7.01 7.51
N GLU A 47 2.26 8.27 7.74
CA GLU A 47 2.14 9.31 6.74
C GLU A 47 3.21 10.34 6.90
N GLY A 48 3.52 11.02 5.84
CA GLY A 48 4.44 12.13 5.88
C GLY A 48 4.21 13.02 4.66
N VAL A 49 4.83 14.17 4.64
CA VAL A 49 4.76 15.07 3.50
C VAL A 49 6.18 15.27 3.03
N ASP A 50 6.43 15.08 1.75
CA ASP A 50 7.79 15.19 1.25
C ASP A 50 8.14 16.66 0.94
N ALA A 51 9.36 16.89 0.49
CA ALA A 51 9.83 18.24 0.27
C ALA A 51 9.05 18.96 -0.82
N SER A 52 8.39 18.25 -1.70
CA SER A 52 7.61 18.86 -2.75
C SER A 52 6.15 19.05 -2.36
N GLY A 53 5.80 18.70 -1.15
CA GLY A 53 4.43 18.88 -0.69
C GLY A 53 3.52 17.70 -0.99
N ASN A 54 4.06 16.58 -1.43
CA ASN A 54 3.24 15.42 -1.71
C ASN A 54 2.99 14.63 -0.44
N LEU A 55 1.81 14.04 -0.32
CA LEU A 55 1.49 13.23 0.84
C LEU A 55 1.98 11.81 0.59
N ILE A 56 2.77 11.30 1.49
CA ILE A 56 3.30 9.95 1.41
C ILE A 56 2.53 9.13 2.44
N GLN A 57 1.92 8.05 2.01
CA GLN A 57 1.17 7.19 2.94
C GLN A 57 1.67 5.76 2.86
N VAL A 58 1.77 5.13 4.02
CA VAL A 58 2.16 3.73 4.11
C VAL A 58 0.94 2.99 4.58
N PHE A 59 0.52 1.98 3.81
CA PHE A 59 -0.62 1.15 4.19
C PHE A 59 -0.07 -0.22 4.54
N THR A 60 -0.54 -0.79 5.62
CA THR A 60 -0.09 -2.14 6.02
C THR A 60 -1.27 -2.96 6.48
N SER A 61 -1.13 -4.27 6.41
CA SER A 61 -2.15 -5.21 6.88
C SER A 61 -1.59 -6.07 7.99
N GLU A 62 -2.46 -6.78 8.67
CA GLU A 62 -2.02 -7.65 9.74
C GLU A 62 -1.30 -8.86 9.20
N THR A 63 -1.48 -9.20 7.94
CA THR A 63 -0.79 -10.34 7.36
C THR A 63 0.56 -9.93 6.78
N GLY A 64 0.90 -8.66 6.86
CA GLY A 64 2.22 -8.23 6.42
C GLY A 64 2.31 -7.64 5.02
N THR A 65 1.20 -7.54 4.31
CA THR A 65 1.27 -6.88 3.01
C THR A 65 1.34 -5.38 3.22
N TRP A 66 1.97 -4.66 2.32
CA TRP A 66 2.11 -3.23 2.48
C TRP A 66 2.18 -2.51 1.14
N THR A 67 1.81 -1.24 1.16
CA THR A 67 1.78 -0.41 -0.03
C THR A 67 2.23 0.99 0.37
N ILE A 68 3.05 1.61 -0.46
CA ILE A 68 3.41 3.01 -0.26
C ILE A 68 2.83 3.78 -1.42
N ALA A 69 2.10 4.84 -1.12
CA ALA A 69 1.45 5.66 -2.13
C ALA A 69 1.83 7.12 -1.94
N VAL A 70 1.87 7.85 -3.04
CA VAL A 70 2.19 9.27 -3.02
C VAL A 70 1.01 10.00 -3.65
N THR A 71 0.50 11.01 -2.98
CA THR A 71 -0.61 11.81 -3.49
C THR A 71 -0.13 13.22 -3.72
N VAL A 72 -0.27 13.72 -4.95
CA VAL A 72 0.13 15.09 -5.21
C VAL A 72 -1.00 15.99 -4.77
N PRO A 73 -0.72 17.20 -4.35
CA PRO A 73 -1.76 18.09 -3.87
C PRO A 73 -2.85 18.29 -4.92
N GLY A 74 -4.07 18.02 -4.55
CA GLY A 74 -5.18 18.17 -5.48
C GLY A 74 -5.22 17.14 -6.58
N GLY A 75 -4.39 16.13 -6.53
CA GLY A 75 -4.32 15.17 -7.61
C GLY A 75 -4.53 13.75 -7.15
N ALA A 76 -4.11 12.81 -7.98
CA ALA A 76 -4.32 11.40 -7.70
C ALA A 76 -3.26 10.84 -6.77
N SER A 77 -3.56 9.69 -6.22
CA SER A 77 -2.62 8.93 -5.42
C SER A 77 -2.07 7.83 -6.29
N CYS A 78 -0.78 7.67 -6.33
CA CYS A 78 -0.15 6.65 -7.14
C CYS A 78 0.68 5.73 -6.27
N ILE A 79 0.65 4.45 -6.57
CA ILE A 79 1.41 3.48 -5.80
C ILE A 79 2.84 3.49 -6.28
N VAL A 80 3.78 3.61 -5.37
CA VAL A 80 5.18 3.61 -5.72
C VAL A 80 5.89 2.32 -5.32
N SER A 81 5.35 1.58 -4.36
CA SER A 81 5.99 0.33 -3.96
C SER A 81 4.99 -0.54 -3.21
N VAL A 82 5.10 -1.85 -3.38
CA VAL A 82 4.24 -2.79 -2.68
C VAL A 82 5.08 -3.97 -2.28
N GLY A 83 4.66 -4.72 -1.30
CA GLY A 83 5.41 -5.90 -0.89
C GLY A 83 4.73 -6.65 0.22
N GLU A 84 5.48 -7.55 0.83
CA GLU A 84 5.00 -8.37 1.91
C GLU A 84 6.03 -8.35 3.01
N GLY A 85 5.75 -8.95 4.09
CA GLY A 85 6.73 -9.04 5.17
C GLY A 85 6.90 -7.76 5.97
N TRP A 86 5.90 -6.89 5.98
CA TRP A 86 6.03 -5.68 6.76
C TRP A 86 6.18 -6.04 8.24
N ALA A 87 7.13 -5.43 8.91
CA ALA A 87 7.31 -5.65 10.32
C ALA A 87 7.42 -4.31 11.01
N ASP A 88 6.68 -4.15 12.08
CA ASP A 88 6.74 -2.92 12.82
C ASP A 88 7.90 -3.04 13.80
N THR A 89 8.96 -2.30 13.59
CA THR A 89 10.13 -2.40 14.42
C THR A 89 10.14 -1.36 15.52
N HIS A 90 9.08 -0.62 15.66
CA HIS A 90 9.02 0.42 16.67
C HIS A 90 9.32 -0.13 18.06
N LEU A 91 8.66 -1.19 18.41
CA LEU A 91 8.87 -1.73 19.73
C LEU A 91 10.28 -2.26 19.93
N ALA A 92 10.86 -2.77 18.91
CA ALA A 92 12.18 -3.31 19.02
C ALA A 92 13.19 -2.22 19.27
N GLN A 93 12.87 -1.03 18.90
CA GLN A 93 13.79 0.06 19.10
C GLN A 93 13.63 0.74 20.42
N MET A 94 12.54 0.58 21.07
CA MET A 94 12.32 1.28 22.28
C MET A 94 13.30 0.99 23.39
N PRO A 95 13.75 -0.18 23.50
CA PRO A 95 14.64 -0.47 24.59
C PRO A 95 15.95 0.23 24.57
N LYS A 96 16.35 0.66 23.57
CA LYS A 96 17.55 1.26 23.50
C LYS A 96 17.56 2.59 23.47
N PRO A 97 17.00 3.25 23.84
CA PRO A 97 16.93 4.56 23.71
C PRO A 97 18.13 5.16 24.16
N ALA A 98 18.37 5.01 25.04
CA ALA A 98 19.41 5.55 25.55
C ALA A 98 20.38 6.13 24.80
N PRO A 99 20.93 5.67 24.35
CA PRO A 99 22.03 6.10 23.83
C PRO A 99 22.06 7.02 22.87
N GLN A 100 21.43 7.21 22.35
CA GLN A 100 21.49 7.93 21.35
C GLN A 100 21.70 9.23 21.48
N PRO A 101 22.02 9.71 22.33
CA PRO A 101 22.17 11.01 22.50
C PRO A 101 22.73 11.55 21.32
N GLY A 102 23.66 11.14 21.08
CA GLY A 102 24.24 11.68 20.06
C GLY A 102 23.49 11.68 18.94
N HIS A 103 22.90 10.76 18.80
CA HIS A 103 22.33 10.68 17.65
C HIS A 103 21.40 11.54 17.58
N ALA A 104 21.10 11.78 18.47
CA ALA A 104 20.10 12.53 18.44
C ALA A 104 20.56 13.64 17.81
N SER A 105 21.07 13.66 17.95
CA SER A 105 21.34 14.53 17.45
C SER A 105 21.39 14.70 16.71
#